data_ec2f8bf03b3af1573398fd33825e6f65
#
_entry.id   ec2f8bf03b3af1573398fd33825e6f65
#
_cell.length_a   1.000
_cell.length_b   1.000
_cell.length_c   1.000
_cell.angle_alpha   90.00
_cell.angle_beta   90.00
_cell.angle_gamma   90.00
#
_symmetry.space_group_name_H-M   'P 1'
#
loop_
_entity.id
_entity.type
_entity.pdbx_description
1 polymer ?
#
loop_
_entity_poly.entity_id
_entity_poly.type
_entity_poly.pdbx_seq_one_letter_code
_entity_poly.pdbx_strand_id
1 'polypeptide(L)'
;MDRKFGIELELVGITREQAGRALSQVGIEVHDEGYNHTTRSYWKMVSDSSVRGGFELVSPVLRGEDGIHEARKVATALDDMGATANRSCGYHVHLDAADLTASDIRAIVTRYADHESEIDAFMPPSRRGSENIYCSSVIQLARSERFRSAGTIRDLVNAQGGRYFKAVSYT
;
A
#
# COMPACT_ATOMS: atom_id res chain seq x y z
N MET A 1 -0.07 16.97 -8.47
CA MET A 1 1.01 16.51 -7.52
C MET A 1 1.95 15.60 -8.30
N ASP A 2 3.26 15.83 -8.32
CA ASP A 2 4.21 15.11 -9.20
C ASP A 2 5.12 14.12 -8.43
N ARG A 3 4.66 13.63 -7.25
CA ARG A 3 5.39 12.63 -6.46
C ARG A 3 5.24 11.25 -7.09
N LYS A 4 6.32 10.48 -7.09
CA LYS A 4 6.30 9.07 -7.45
C LYS A 4 5.59 8.25 -6.38
N PHE A 5 4.90 7.21 -6.81
CA PHE A 5 4.24 6.29 -5.91
C PHE A 5 4.16 4.88 -6.51
N GLY A 6 3.87 3.90 -5.69
CA GLY A 6 3.59 2.52 -6.09
C GLY A 6 2.34 2.01 -5.41
N ILE A 7 1.71 1.02 -6.00
CA ILE A 7 0.49 0.39 -5.48
C ILE A 7 0.68 -1.12 -5.46
N GLU A 8 0.24 -1.74 -4.38
CA GLU A 8 0.08 -3.19 -4.24
C GLU A 8 -1.39 -3.48 -3.94
N LEU A 9 -2.01 -4.32 -4.77
CA LEU A 9 -3.40 -4.75 -4.64
C LEU A 9 -3.43 -6.25 -4.38
N GLU A 10 -3.88 -6.66 -3.22
CA GLU A 10 -4.12 -8.05 -2.91
C GLU A 10 -5.55 -8.44 -3.29
N LEU A 11 -5.69 -9.47 -4.12
CA LEU A 11 -6.92 -9.82 -4.82
C LEU A 11 -7.25 -11.30 -4.70
N VAL A 12 -8.56 -11.57 -4.68
CA VAL A 12 -9.15 -12.91 -4.79
C VAL A 12 -10.30 -12.89 -5.81
N GLY A 13 -10.94 -14.02 -6.07
CA GLY A 13 -12.14 -14.11 -6.92
C GLY A 13 -11.84 -14.30 -8.41
N ILE A 14 -10.63 -14.02 -8.85
CA ILE A 14 -10.17 -14.25 -10.21
C ILE A 14 -8.82 -14.98 -10.23
N THR A 15 -8.50 -15.62 -11.35
CA THR A 15 -7.18 -16.21 -11.56
C THR A 15 -6.20 -15.18 -12.12
N ARG A 16 -4.89 -15.43 -11.99
CA ARG A 16 -3.83 -14.61 -12.59
C ARG A 16 -3.99 -14.50 -14.11
N GLU A 17 -4.40 -15.59 -14.78
CA GLU A 17 -4.67 -15.60 -16.21
C GLU A 17 -5.84 -14.67 -16.58
N GLN A 18 -6.92 -14.66 -15.78
CA GLN A 18 -8.05 -13.75 -15.98
C GLN A 18 -7.61 -12.29 -15.77
N ALA A 19 -6.85 -12.00 -14.72
CA ALA A 19 -6.30 -10.68 -14.48
C ALA A 19 -5.39 -10.22 -15.62
N GLY A 20 -4.48 -11.09 -16.08
CA GLY A 20 -3.61 -10.81 -17.24
C GLY A 20 -4.38 -10.46 -18.50
N ARG A 21 -5.45 -11.23 -18.81
CA ARG A 21 -6.33 -10.93 -19.96
C ARG A 21 -7.04 -9.59 -19.81
N ALA A 22 -7.64 -9.31 -18.65
CA ALA A 22 -8.34 -8.06 -18.40
C ALA A 22 -7.42 -6.85 -18.56
N LEU A 23 -6.22 -6.90 -17.99
CA LEU A 23 -5.25 -5.82 -18.07
C LEU A 23 -4.71 -5.62 -19.50
N SER A 24 -4.43 -6.70 -20.23
CA SER A 24 -4.01 -6.62 -21.63
C SER A 24 -5.08 -5.97 -22.52
N GLN A 25 -6.37 -6.25 -22.29
CA GLN A 25 -7.47 -5.66 -23.06
C GLN A 25 -7.55 -4.13 -22.92
N VAL A 26 -7.10 -3.61 -21.79
CA VAL A 26 -7.04 -2.16 -21.55
C VAL A 26 -5.63 -1.58 -21.79
N GLY A 27 -4.74 -2.35 -22.43
CA GLY A 27 -3.40 -1.89 -22.82
C GLY A 27 -2.42 -1.72 -21.64
N ILE A 28 -2.59 -2.48 -20.58
CA ILE A 28 -1.68 -2.53 -19.44
C ILE A 28 -0.77 -3.75 -19.60
N GLU A 29 0.54 -3.51 -19.61
CA GLU A 29 1.54 -4.58 -19.61
C GLU A 29 1.62 -5.19 -18.19
N VAL A 30 1.42 -6.52 -18.11
CA VAL A 30 1.48 -7.26 -16.85
C VAL A 30 2.14 -8.61 -17.05
N HIS A 31 2.99 -9.00 -16.09
CA HIS A 31 3.66 -10.29 -16.08
C HIS A 31 3.34 -11.08 -14.82
N ASP A 32 3.21 -12.40 -14.97
CA ASP A 32 3.12 -13.30 -13.82
C ASP A 32 4.53 -13.69 -13.39
N GLU A 33 4.94 -13.23 -12.22
CA GLU A 33 6.23 -13.53 -11.61
C GLU A 33 6.04 -14.31 -10.31
N GLY A 34 7.06 -15.06 -9.93
CA GLY A 34 7.09 -15.65 -8.60
C GLY A 34 7.31 -14.60 -7.51
N TYR A 35 7.35 -15.02 -6.25
CA TYR A 35 7.64 -14.14 -5.11
C TYR A 35 8.94 -13.35 -5.33
N ASN A 36 8.83 -12.05 -5.42
CA ASN A 36 9.97 -11.14 -5.52
C ASN A 36 9.58 -9.70 -5.15
N HIS A 37 10.57 -8.89 -4.71
CA HIS A 37 10.42 -7.47 -4.38
C HIS A 37 11.08 -6.54 -5.41
N THR A 38 11.45 -7.05 -6.58
CA THR A 38 12.14 -6.24 -7.62
C THR A 38 11.16 -5.27 -8.25
N THR A 39 11.47 -3.99 -8.24
CA THR A 39 10.71 -2.98 -8.99
C THR A 39 10.85 -3.21 -10.50
N ARG A 40 9.74 -3.15 -11.22
CA ARG A 40 9.66 -3.34 -12.68
C ARG A 40 9.16 -2.07 -13.36
N SER A 41 9.29 -2.01 -14.68
CA SER A 41 8.68 -0.98 -15.53
C SER A 41 7.26 -1.34 -15.99
N TYR A 42 6.72 -2.47 -15.56
CA TYR A 42 5.42 -3.02 -15.87
C TYR A 42 4.73 -3.51 -14.60
N TRP A 43 3.44 -3.75 -14.67
CA TRP A 43 2.70 -4.40 -13.59
C TRP A 43 3.09 -5.87 -13.45
N LYS A 44 3.17 -6.38 -12.26
CA LYS A 44 3.48 -7.79 -12.01
C LYS A 44 2.50 -8.41 -11.03
N MET A 45 2.18 -9.67 -11.27
CA MET A 45 1.44 -10.51 -10.33
C MET A 45 2.45 -11.37 -9.55
N VAL A 46 2.43 -11.30 -8.23
CA VAL A 46 3.33 -12.05 -7.37
C VAL A 46 2.56 -12.89 -6.37
N SER A 47 3.24 -13.87 -5.78
CA SER A 47 2.68 -14.66 -4.69
C SER A 47 2.94 -13.93 -3.37
N ASP A 48 1.90 -13.79 -2.55
CA ASP A 48 2.02 -13.38 -1.16
C ASP A 48 1.36 -14.43 -0.26
N SER A 49 2.09 -14.91 0.73
CA SER A 49 1.62 -15.95 1.65
C SER A 49 0.53 -15.47 2.62
N SER A 50 0.38 -14.16 2.80
CA SER A 50 -0.66 -13.55 3.62
C SER A 50 -2.02 -13.57 2.92
N VAL A 51 -2.04 -13.58 1.58
CA VAL A 51 -3.26 -13.56 0.76
C VAL A 51 -3.83 -14.96 0.61
N ARG A 52 -4.94 -15.23 1.27
CA ARG A 52 -5.58 -16.54 1.24
C ARG A 52 -6.44 -16.73 -0.01
N GLY A 53 -5.96 -17.56 -0.93
CA GLY A 53 -6.68 -17.93 -2.16
C GLY A 53 -6.61 -16.88 -3.26
N GLY A 54 -5.57 -16.06 -3.26
CA GLY A 54 -5.38 -14.99 -4.24
C GLY A 54 -3.92 -14.73 -4.59
N PHE A 55 -3.66 -13.52 -4.99
CA PHE A 55 -2.33 -13.03 -5.37
C PHE A 55 -2.25 -11.52 -5.14
N GLU A 56 -1.06 -10.99 -5.23
CA GLU A 56 -0.79 -9.57 -5.18
C GLU A 56 -0.47 -9.05 -6.58
N LEU A 57 -1.07 -7.91 -6.94
CA LEU A 57 -0.74 -7.16 -8.15
C LEU A 57 0.05 -5.90 -7.75
N VAL A 58 1.27 -5.78 -8.26
CA VAL A 58 2.21 -4.70 -7.92
C VAL A 58 2.44 -3.80 -9.13
N SER A 59 2.29 -2.50 -8.92
CA SER A 59 2.52 -1.51 -9.98
C SER A 59 3.99 -1.29 -10.29
N PRO A 60 4.32 -0.75 -11.49
CA PRO A 60 5.56 -0.03 -11.69
C PRO A 60 5.59 1.25 -10.82
N VAL A 61 6.67 2.02 -10.92
CA VAL A 61 6.68 3.36 -10.33
C VAL A 61 5.76 4.27 -11.12
N LEU A 62 4.67 4.65 -10.51
CA LEU A 62 3.67 5.57 -11.04
C LEU A 62 4.01 7.01 -10.69
N ARG A 63 3.44 7.99 -11.44
CA ARG A 63 3.70 9.40 -11.20
C ARG A 63 2.51 10.29 -11.59
N GLY A 64 2.20 11.26 -10.75
CA GLY A 64 1.26 12.33 -11.04
C GLY A 64 -0.15 11.84 -11.41
N GLU A 65 -0.84 12.63 -12.22
CA GLU A 65 -2.20 12.32 -12.69
C GLU A 65 -2.22 11.11 -13.63
N ASP A 66 -1.21 10.96 -14.48
CA ASP A 66 -1.14 9.81 -15.40
C ASP A 66 -1.05 8.49 -14.63
N GLY A 67 -0.24 8.44 -13.56
CA GLY A 67 -0.16 7.28 -12.68
C GLY A 67 -1.48 7.00 -11.95
N ILE A 68 -2.20 8.03 -11.52
CA ILE A 68 -3.53 7.88 -10.91
C ILE A 68 -4.53 7.35 -11.94
N HIS A 69 -4.50 7.85 -13.17
CA HIS A 69 -5.33 7.36 -14.27
C HIS A 69 -5.06 5.89 -14.60
N GLU A 70 -3.78 5.50 -14.65
CA GLU A 70 -3.38 4.12 -14.88
C GLU A 70 -3.86 3.20 -13.75
N ALA A 71 -3.63 3.58 -12.48
CA ALA A 71 -4.10 2.81 -11.34
C ALA A 71 -5.62 2.63 -11.34
N ARG A 72 -6.38 3.68 -11.67
CA ARG A 72 -7.84 3.60 -11.81
C ARG A 72 -8.27 2.66 -12.92
N LYS A 73 -7.62 2.74 -14.09
CA LYS A 73 -7.87 1.87 -15.24
C LYS A 73 -7.65 0.40 -14.87
N VAL A 74 -6.57 0.10 -14.18
CA VAL A 74 -6.26 -1.24 -13.65
C VAL A 74 -7.35 -1.71 -12.69
N ALA A 75 -7.70 -0.90 -11.69
CA ALA A 75 -8.73 -1.26 -10.71
C ALA A 75 -10.08 -1.53 -11.37
N THR A 76 -10.50 -0.69 -12.32
CA THR A 76 -11.76 -0.88 -13.05
C THR A 76 -11.75 -2.18 -13.88
N ALA A 77 -10.67 -2.47 -14.61
CA ALA A 77 -10.57 -3.69 -15.41
C ALA A 77 -10.62 -4.97 -14.56
N LEU A 78 -10.04 -4.93 -13.36
CA LEU A 78 -10.10 -6.07 -12.43
C LEU A 78 -11.49 -6.24 -11.80
N ASP A 79 -12.14 -5.14 -11.42
CA ASP A 79 -13.50 -5.14 -10.87
C ASP A 79 -14.51 -5.68 -11.91
N ASP A 80 -14.43 -5.22 -13.16
CA ASP A 80 -15.25 -5.70 -14.28
C ASP A 80 -15.04 -7.21 -14.55
N MET A 81 -13.84 -7.74 -14.26
CA MET A 81 -13.54 -9.18 -14.36
C MET A 81 -14.07 -9.98 -13.17
N GLY A 82 -14.53 -9.33 -12.12
CA GLY A 82 -15.03 -9.95 -10.90
C GLY A 82 -13.98 -10.18 -9.81
N ALA A 83 -12.87 -9.43 -9.84
CA ALA A 83 -11.93 -9.43 -8.73
C ALA A 83 -12.61 -8.91 -7.45
N THR A 84 -12.28 -9.53 -6.32
CA THR A 84 -12.80 -9.15 -5.01
C THR A 84 -11.69 -9.13 -3.99
N ALA A 85 -11.99 -8.67 -2.79
CA ALA A 85 -11.09 -8.72 -1.65
C ALA A 85 -11.74 -9.46 -0.48
N ASN A 86 -10.95 -10.25 0.24
CA ASN A 86 -11.37 -10.88 1.47
C ASN A 86 -10.62 -10.27 2.69
N ARG A 87 -10.86 -10.81 3.90
CA ARG A 87 -10.22 -10.30 5.12
C ARG A 87 -8.69 -10.45 5.16
N SER A 88 -8.09 -11.26 4.29
CA SER A 88 -6.64 -11.37 4.17
C SER A 88 -6.03 -10.34 3.23
N CYS A 89 -6.83 -9.73 2.34
CA CYS A 89 -6.35 -8.79 1.33
C CYS A 89 -6.03 -7.43 1.92
N GLY A 90 -4.90 -6.86 1.51
CA GLY A 90 -4.46 -5.50 1.80
C GLY A 90 -4.48 -4.61 0.55
N TYR A 91 -4.40 -3.32 0.79
CA TYR A 91 -4.15 -2.28 -0.20
C TYR A 91 -3.01 -1.41 0.32
N HIS A 92 -1.88 -1.43 -0.39
CA HIS A 92 -0.71 -0.67 0.01
C HIS A 92 -0.42 0.44 -1.00
N VAL A 93 -0.08 1.61 -0.49
CA VAL A 93 0.39 2.76 -1.28
C VAL A 93 1.75 3.17 -0.78
N HIS A 94 2.75 3.07 -1.63
CA HIS A 94 4.12 3.51 -1.37
C HIS A 94 4.32 4.90 -1.95
N LEU A 95 4.81 5.82 -1.16
CA LEU A 95 5.14 7.18 -1.61
C LEU A 95 6.65 7.36 -1.60
N ASP A 96 7.19 7.97 -2.66
CA ASP A 96 8.61 8.34 -2.69
C ASP A 96 8.92 9.31 -1.55
N ALA A 97 9.86 8.93 -0.70
CA ALA A 97 10.26 9.67 0.49
C ALA A 97 11.74 10.11 0.46
N ALA A 98 12.42 9.98 -0.70
CA ALA A 98 13.86 10.23 -0.81
C ALA A 98 14.27 11.67 -0.47
N ASP A 99 13.35 12.63 -0.62
CA ASP A 99 13.54 14.05 -0.32
C ASP A 99 13.06 14.45 1.10
N LEU A 100 12.49 13.51 1.86
CA LEU A 100 11.91 13.82 3.17
C LEU A 100 12.94 13.73 4.29
N THR A 101 12.86 14.68 5.21
CA THR A 101 13.62 14.69 6.47
C THR A 101 12.88 13.91 7.56
N ALA A 102 13.55 13.61 8.67
CA ALA A 102 12.91 13.03 9.84
C ALA A 102 11.76 13.93 10.37
N SER A 103 11.90 15.24 10.26
CA SER A 103 10.84 16.19 10.65
C SER A 103 9.62 16.06 9.75
N ASP A 104 9.82 15.91 8.43
CA ASP A 104 8.71 15.76 7.47
C ASP A 104 7.96 14.45 7.71
N ILE A 105 8.68 13.34 7.87
CA ILE A 105 8.07 12.04 8.17
C ILE A 105 7.28 12.09 9.48
N ARG A 106 7.83 12.70 10.53
CA ARG A 106 7.16 12.88 11.80
C ARG A 106 5.87 13.71 11.65
N ALA A 107 5.92 14.78 10.87
CA ALA A 107 4.75 15.61 10.58
C ALA A 107 3.67 14.83 9.82
N ILE A 108 4.05 14.01 8.83
CA ILE A 108 3.13 13.16 8.06
C ILE A 108 2.44 12.16 8.98
N VAL A 109 3.20 11.42 9.81
CA VAL A 109 2.63 10.43 10.74
C VAL A 109 1.71 11.08 11.77
N THR A 110 2.09 12.25 12.29
CA THR A 110 1.26 13.00 13.24
C THR A 110 -0.05 13.43 12.59
N ARG A 111 0.02 14.00 11.37
CA ARG A 111 -1.18 14.40 10.63
C ARG A 111 -2.06 13.21 10.26
N TYR A 112 -1.47 12.06 9.89
CA TYR A 112 -2.25 10.84 9.68
C TYR A 112 -2.97 10.42 10.97
N ALA A 113 -2.28 10.46 12.11
CA ALA A 113 -2.87 10.11 13.41
C ALA A 113 -4.04 11.03 13.79
N ASP A 114 -3.95 12.32 13.44
CA ASP A 114 -5.02 13.30 13.71
C ASP A 114 -6.27 13.05 12.87
N HIS A 115 -6.14 12.41 11.71
CA HIS A 115 -7.22 12.09 10.76
C HIS A 115 -7.50 10.60 10.62
N GLU A 116 -6.91 9.76 11.48
CA GLU A 116 -7.06 8.29 11.35
C GLU A 116 -8.51 7.85 11.45
N SER A 117 -9.34 8.51 12.28
CA SER A 117 -10.76 8.18 12.41
C SER A 117 -11.56 8.44 11.13
N GLU A 118 -11.25 9.52 10.43
CA GLU A 118 -11.88 9.86 9.15
C GLU A 118 -11.45 8.88 8.06
N ILE A 119 -10.18 8.50 8.04
CA ILE A 119 -9.66 7.48 7.12
C ILE A 119 -10.31 6.14 7.42
N ASP A 120 -10.40 5.74 8.68
CA ASP A 120 -11.05 4.50 9.10
C ASP A 120 -12.52 4.43 8.69
N ALA A 121 -13.22 5.56 8.55
CA ALA A 121 -14.59 5.58 8.09
C ALA A 121 -14.77 5.00 6.67
N PHE A 122 -13.75 5.12 5.82
CA PHE A 122 -13.73 4.56 4.46
C PHE A 122 -13.24 3.11 4.42
N MET A 123 -12.59 2.63 5.49
CA MET A 123 -12.00 1.30 5.52
C MET A 123 -13.03 0.25 5.94
N PRO A 124 -12.89 -1.00 5.45
CA PRO A 124 -13.70 -2.10 5.96
C PRO A 124 -13.45 -2.32 7.47
N PRO A 125 -14.43 -2.84 8.23
CA PRO A 125 -14.29 -3.03 9.68
C PRO A 125 -13.00 -3.75 10.10
N SER A 126 -12.53 -4.71 9.30
CA SER A 126 -11.28 -5.46 9.55
C SER A 126 -9.99 -4.64 9.44
N ARG A 127 -10.08 -3.37 9.05
CA ARG A 127 -8.94 -2.46 8.87
C ARG A 127 -9.04 -1.20 9.73
N ARG A 128 -10.03 -1.14 10.63
CA ARG A 128 -10.24 0.00 11.54
C ARG A 128 -9.54 -0.23 12.87
N GLY A 129 -9.16 0.86 13.54
CA GLY A 129 -8.51 0.82 14.85
C GLY A 129 -7.22 0.00 14.84
N SER A 130 -7.00 -0.80 15.88
CA SER A 130 -5.84 -1.69 16.05
C SER A 130 -6.21 -3.18 16.08
N GLU A 131 -7.36 -3.56 15.54
CA GLU A 131 -7.82 -4.95 15.57
C GLU A 131 -7.04 -5.86 14.62
N ASN A 132 -6.35 -5.29 13.63
CA ASN A 132 -5.56 -6.03 12.68
C ASN A 132 -4.07 -5.79 12.93
N ILE A 133 -3.33 -6.87 13.17
CA ILE A 133 -1.88 -6.82 13.46
C ILE A 133 -1.04 -6.28 12.29
N TYR A 134 -1.56 -6.32 11.05
CA TYR A 134 -0.89 -5.82 9.86
C TYR A 134 -1.19 -4.35 9.54
N CYS A 135 -2.10 -3.71 10.27
CA CYS A 135 -2.44 -2.30 10.09
C CYS A 135 -2.82 -1.64 11.43
N SER A 136 -1.91 -1.66 12.36
CA SER A 136 -2.09 -1.05 13.68
C SER A 136 -2.24 0.47 13.58
N SER A 137 -3.05 1.04 14.49
CA SER A 137 -3.18 2.49 14.62
C SER A 137 -1.84 3.17 14.89
N VAL A 138 -1.62 4.33 14.26
CA VAL A 138 -0.42 5.15 14.49
C VAL A 138 -0.59 6.18 15.61
N ILE A 139 -1.78 6.30 16.20
CA ILE A 139 -2.10 7.33 17.22
C ILE A 139 -1.16 7.25 18.42
N GLN A 140 -0.93 6.06 18.96
CA GLN A 140 -0.04 5.89 20.12
C GLN A 140 1.42 6.13 19.74
N LEU A 141 1.83 5.71 18.55
CA LEU A 141 3.16 5.99 18.03
C LEU A 141 3.39 7.50 17.93
N ALA A 142 2.50 8.23 17.25
CA ALA A 142 2.62 9.68 17.05
C ALA A 142 2.65 10.48 18.37
N ARG A 143 1.99 9.96 19.42
CA ARG A 143 1.97 10.57 20.75
C ARG A 143 3.16 10.19 21.64
N SER A 144 3.90 9.15 21.30
CA SER A 144 5.02 8.70 22.13
C SER A 144 6.16 9.73 22.13
N GLU A 145 6.78 9.94 23.30
CA GLU A 145 7.91 10.87 23.43
C GLU A 145 9.10 10.42 22.55
N ARG A 146 9.34 9.10 22.48
CA ARG A 146 10.41 8.51 21.68
C ARG A 146 10.27 8.87 20.20
N PHE A 147 9.04 8.85 19.64
CA PHE A 147 8.79 9.22 18.25
C PHE A 147 8.88 10.74 18.05
N ARG A 148 8.32 11.52 18.99
CA ARG A 148 8.30 12.98 18.91
C ARG A 148 9.68 13.62 19.03
N SER A 149 10.57 13.04 19.83
CA SER A 149 11.95 13.51 20.01
C SER A 149 12.95 12.94 19.01
N ALA A 150 12.54 12.01 18.14
CA ALA A 150 13.41 11.39 17.15
C ALA A 150 14.01 12.44 16.20
N GLY A 151 15.34 12.53 16.15
CA GLY A 151 16.07 13.51 15.34
C GLY A 151 16.49 12.99 13.97
N THR A 152 16.52 11.66 13.79
CA THR A 152 16.92 11.02 12.55
C THR A 152 15.87 10.01 12.08
N ILE A 153 15.91 9.64 10.79
CA ILE A 153 15.04 8.59 10.22
C ILE A 153 15.27 7.28 10.98
N ARG A 154 16.52 6.94 11.33
CA ARG A 154 16.84 5.74 12.11
C ARG A 154 16.15 5.76 13.48
N ASP A 155 16.10 6.92 14.14
CA ASP A 155 15.44 7.05 15.45
C ASP A 155 13.91 6.88 15.29
N LEU A 156 13.33 7.39 14.22
CA LEU A 156 11.90 7.16 13.90
C LEU A 156 11.61 5.68 13.71
N VAL A 157 12.41 4.96 12.90
CA VAL A 157 12.30 3.51 12.69
C VAL A 157 12.40 2.76 14.01
N ASN A 158 13.39 3.12 14.84
CA ASN A 158 13.58 2.52 16.17
C ASN A 158 12.41 2.82 17.13
N ALA A 159 11.82 4.00 17.04
CA ALA A 159 10.67 4.37 17.85
C ALA A 159 9.41 3.60 17.45
N GLN A 160 9.26 3.33 16.15
CA GLN A 160 8.15 2.55 15.62
C GLN A 160 8.18 1.09 16.08
N GLY A 161 9.33 0.45 16.12
CA GLY A 161 9.52 -0.90 16.65
C GLY A 161 8.92 -2.03 15.79
N GLY A 162 8.32 -1.72 14.64
CA GLY A 162 7.72 -2.68 13.70
C GLY A 162 7.19 -2.00 12.45
N ARG A 163 6.87 -2.79 11.42
CA ARG A 163 6.45 -2.28 10.10
C ARG A 163 4.93 -2.30 9.85
N TYR A 164 4.15 -2.82 10.77
CA TYR A 164 2.73 -3.09 10.55
C TYR A 164 1.81 -2.00 11.08
N PHE A 165 2.09 -0.75 10.73
CA PHE A 165 1.22 0.38 11.02
C PHE A 165 0.49 0.83 9.76
N LYS A 166 -0.67 1.49 9.92
CA LYS A 166 -1.49 2.04 8.82
C LYS A 166 -0.75 3.07 7.97
N ALA A 167 0.05 3.88 8.60
CA ALA A 167 0.94 4.81 7.93
C ALA A 167 2.38 4.50 8.35
N VAL A 168 3.27 4.46 7.38
CA VAL A 168 4.70 4.24 7.55
C VAL A 168 5.08 2.76 7.80
N SER A 169 5.42 2.10 6.73
CA SER A 169 6.27 0.93 6.73
C SER A 169 7.63 1.33 6.16
N TYR A 170 8.71 0.96 6.81
CA TYR A 170 10.06 1.17 6.28
C TYR A 170 10.54 -0.16 5.71
N THR A 171 10.89 -0.18 4.46
CA THR A 171 11.59 -1.27 3.78
C THR A 171 12.93 -0.78 3.29
#